data_cf299d7c00eaa4661a0abbe8494240b5
#
_entry.id   cf299d7c00eaa4661a0abbe8494240b5
#
_cell.length_a   1.000
_cell.length_b   1.000
_cell.length_c   1.000
_cell.angle_alpha   90.00
_cell.angle_beta   90.00
_cell.angle_gamma   90.00
#
_symmetry.space_group_name_H-M   'P 1'
#
loop_
_entity.id
_entity.type
_entity.pdbx_description
1 polymer ?
#
loop_
_entity_poly.entity_id
_entity_poly.type
_entity_poly.pdbx_seq_one_letter_code
_entity_poly.pdbx_strand_id
1 'polypeptide(L)'
;MTRRILSFCGLLLGLLFLASSCKKDTPRLQLSSVELRQTVWNGTLEYKNAKRGSYSVYLNFLSDSEVEVSAYDSKDPTASYIVQADCFYTITDRIFTLKTQGDRELHPSMDQNAWYLIRKEPSLLVFQANAGNPDREATLTLRKKL
;
A
#
# COMPACT_ATOMS: atom_id res chain seq x y z
N MET A 1 34.65 -53.93 15.10
CA MET A 1 34.38 -52.55 15.61
C MET A 1 34.03 -51.52 14.55
N THR A 2 34.15 -51.82 13.26
CA THR A 2 33.94 -50.86 12.14
C THR A 2 32.49 -50.64 11.68
N ARG A 3 31.56 -51.51 11.98
CA ARG A 3 30.14 -51.36 11.58
C ARG A 3 29.30 -50.36 12.35
N ARG A 4 29.67 -50.02 13.58
CA ARG A 4 28.93 -49.04 14.43
C ARG A 4 29.28 -47.58 14.15
N ILE A 5 30.46 -47.34 13.57
CA ILE A 5 30.90 -45.95 13.26
C ILE A 5 30.22 -45.41 12.00
N LEU A 6 29.96 -46.28 11.01
CA LEU A 6 29.24 -45.88 9.76
C LEU A 6 27.78 -45.48 10.02
N SER A 7 27.13 -46.11 11.00
CA SER A 7 25.73 -45.76 11.35
C SER A 7 25.60 -44.41 12.03
N PHE A 8 26.62 -43.99 12.78
CA PHE A 8 26.61 -42.68 13.44
C PHE A 8 26.89 -41.51 12.48
N CYS A 9 27.77 -41.72 11.50
CA CYS A 9 28.00 -40.68 10.45
C CYS A 9 26.78 -40.43 9.56
N GLY A 10 26.01 -41.47 9.24
CA GLY A 10 24.77 -41.34 8.46
C GLY A 10 23.69 -40.55 9.20
N LEU A 11 23.58 -40.72 10.51
CA LEU A 11 22.63 -40.01 11.36
C LEU A 11 22.99 -38.52 11.51
N LEU A 12 24.29 -38.21 11.62
CA LEU A 12 24.79 -36.84 11.74
C LEU A 12 24.62 -36.05 10.42
N LEU A 13 24.86 -36.71 9.27
CA LEU A 13 24.61 -36.07 7.97
C LEU A 13 23.11 -35.79 7.73
N GLY A 14 22.21 -36.68 8.16
CA GLY A 14 20.78 -36.48 8.06
C GLY A 14 20.25 -35.29 8.87
N LEU A 15 20.84 -35.05 10.04
CA LEU A 15 20.47 -33.90 10.89
C LEU A 15 20.94 -32.54 10.34
N LEU A 16 22.01 -32.52 9.56
CA LEU A 16 22.53 -31.29 8.93
C LEU A 16 21.63 -30.81 7.76
N PHE A 17 20.91 -31.71 7.10
CA PHE A 17 19.96 -31.33 6.03
C PHE A 17 18.63 -30.77 6.56
N LEU A 18 18.26 -31.02 7.80
CA LEU A 18 17.03 -30.49 8.40
C LEU A 18 17.17 -29.04 8.90
N ALA A 19 18.40 -28.56 9.06
CA ALA A 19 18.66 -27.20 9.52
C ALA A 19 18.61 -26.13 8.39
N SER A 20 18.55 -26.53 7.13
CA SER A 20 18.43 -25.61 5.98
C SER A 20 16.97 -25.31 5.63
N SER A 21 16.08 -25.24 6.62
CA SER A 21 14.80 -24.58 6.44
C SER A 21 15.10 -23.09 6.27
N CYS A 22 15.50 -22.68 5.07
CA CYS A 22 15.46 -21.29 4.67
C CYS A 22 14.03 -20.82 4.94
N LYS A 23 13.81 -20.09 6.02
CA LYS A 23 12.68 -19.17 6.10
C LYS A 23 12.82 -18.33 4.84
N LYS A 24 11.97 -18.55 3.85
CA LYS A 24 11.76 -17.60 2.77
C LYS A 24 11.37 -16.31 3.48
N ASP A 25 12.32 -15.40 3.64
CA ASP A 25 12.01 -14.06 4.07
C ASP A 25 10.99 -13.54 3.06
N THR A 26 9.74 -13.51 3.47
CA THR A 26 8.69 -12.89 2.67
C THR A 26 9.18 -11.46 2.46
N PRO A 27 9.42 -11.01 1.21
CA PRO A 27 9.95 -9.69 0.98
C PRO A 27 9.05 -8.70 1.70
N ARG A 28 9.63 -7.94 2.65
CA ARG A 28 8.88 -6.91 3.37
C ARG A 28 8.31 -5.96 2.34
N LEU A 29 7.00 -5.81 2.32
CA LEU A 29 6.33 -4.79 1.55
C LEU A 29 6.80 -3.43 2.08
N GLN A 30 7.68 -2.77 1.32
CA GLN A 30 8.21 -1.45 1.63
C GLN A 30 7.93 -0.52 0.46
N LEU A 31 7.65 0.73 0.77
CA LEU A 31 7.48 1.81 -0.18
C LEU A 31 8.34 2.97 0.30
N SER A 32 8.93 3.71 -0.62
CA SER A 32 9.69 4.93 -0.30
C SER A 32 9.16 6.12 -1.09
N SER A 33 9.38 7.33 -0.57
CA SER A 33 9.03 8.57 -1.27
C SER A 33 9.80 8.70 -2.59
N VAL A 34 11.03 8.20 -2.65
CA VAL A 34 11.85 8.20 -3.87
C VAL A 34 11.20 7.42 -5.02
N GLU A 35 10.46 6.36 -4.72
CA GLU A 35 9.73 5.57 -5.74
C GLU A 35 8.49 6.29 -6.27
N LEU A 36 7.93 7.22 -5.48
CA LEU A 36 6.72 7.95 -5.82
C LEU A 36 7.01 9.31 -6.47
N ARG A 37 8.07 10.00 -6.07
CA ARG A 37 8.37 11.35 -6.56
C ARG A 37 8.37 11.41 -8.10
N GLN A 38 7.81 12.49 -8.63
CA GLN A 38 7.71 12.74 -10.08
C GLN A 38 6.98 11.62 -10.83
N THR A 39 6.00 11.01 -10.17
CA THR A 39 5.15 9.98 -10.76
C THR A 39 3.68 10.32 -10.62
N VAL A 40 2.90 9.83 -11.57
CA VAL A 40 1.46 10.01 -11.63
C VAL A 40 0.77 8.66 -11.50
N TRP A 41 -0.26 8.63 -10.67
CA TRP A 41 -1.04 7.42 -10.41
C TRP A 41 -2.53 7.70 -10.52
N ASN A 42 -3.24 6.84 -11.24
CA ASN A 42 -4.71 6.82 -11.29
C ASN A 42 -5.22 5.62 -10.53
N GLY A 43 -6.40 5.73 -9.96
CA GLY A 43 -6.95 4.59 -9.27
C GLY A 43 -8.37 4.76 -8.80
N THR A 44 -8.75 3.86 -7.90
CA THR A 44 -10.06 3.84 -7.27
C THR A 44 -9.90 3.82 -5.76
N LEU A 45 -10.75 4.56 -5.09
CA LEU A 45 -10.98 4.49 -3.66
C LEU A 45 -12.35 3.85 -3.45
N GLU A 46 -12.39 2.71 -2.80
CA GLU A 46 -13.59 1.93 -2.55
C GLU A 46 -13.79 1.73 -1.05
N TYR A 47 -14.96 2.12 -0.55
CA TYR A 47 -15.35 1.83 0.82
C TYR A 47 -16.09 0.49 0.88
N LYS A 48 -15.80 -0.30 1.92
CA LYS A 48 -16.50 -1.55 2.21
C LYS A 48 -17.99 -1.29 2.47
N ASN A 49 -18.31 -0.19 3.14
CA ASN A 49 -19.68 0.28 3.25
C ASN A 49 -20.13 0.92 1.93
N ALA A 50 -20.98 0.23 1.19
CA ALA A 50 -21.48 0.67 -0.12
C ALA A 50 -22.21 2.04 -0.09
N LYS A 51 -22.70 2.48 1.08
CA LYS A 51 -23.34 3.81 1.24
C LYS A 51 -22.34 4.96 1.08
N ARG A 52 -21.03 4.70 1.34
CA ARG A 52 -19.99 5.72 1.20
C ARG A 52 -19.53 5.92 -0.26
N GLY A 53 -19.90 5.01 -1.14
CA GLY A 53 -19.61 5.12 -2.56
C GLY A 53 -18.20 4.64 -2.94
N SER A 54 -17.86 4.94 -4.18
CA SER A 54 -16.56 4.65 -4.78
C SER A 54 -16.14 5.88 -5.59
N TYR A 55 -14.83 6.16 -5.59
CA TYR A 55 -14.28 7.37 -6.19
C TYR A 55 -13.13 7.01 -7.12
N SER A 56 -13.07 7.70 -8.25
CA SER A 56 -11.87 7.71 -9.06
C SER A 56 -10.88 8.72 -8.46
N VAL A 57 -9.63 8.32 -8.33
CA VAL A 57 -8.60 9.18 -7.73
C VAL A 57 -7.42 9.37 -8.68
N TYR A 58 -6.81 10.53 -8.58
CA TYR A 58 -5.62 10.91 -9.31
C TYR A 58 -4.63 11.50 -8.31
N LEU A 59 -3.40 10.98 -8.30
CA LEU A 59 -2.32 11.39 -7.43
C LEU A 59 -1.12 11.78 -8.30
N ASN A 60 -0.69 13.03 -8.21
CA ASN A 60 0.49 13.52 -8.88
C ASN A 60 1.55 13.86 -7.82
N PHE A 61 2.54 12.98 -7.66
CA PHE A 61 3.62 13.15 -6.69
C PHE A 61 4.66 14.11 -7.24
N LEU A 62 4.69 15.32 -6.71
CA LEU A 62 5.57 16.40 -7.17
C LEU A 62 6.99 16.26 -6.63
N SER A 63 7.11 15.87 -5.37
CA SER A 63 8.39 15.75 -4.66
C SER A 63 8.41 14.53 -3.72
N ASP A 64 9.38 14.45 -2.83
CA ASP A 64 9.46 13.40 -1.80
C ASP A 64 8.44 13.59 -0.66
N SER A 65 7.70 14.70 -0.66
CA SER A 65 6.74 15.04 0.41
C SER A 65 5.45 15.70 -0.07
N GLU A 66 5.35 16.07 -1.36
CA GLU A 66 4.21 16.83 -1.89
C GLU A 66 3.49 16.03 -2.96
N VAL A 67 2.17 16.05 -2.93
CA VAL A 67 1.27 15.37 -3.86
C VAL A 67 0.01 16.19 -4.11
N GLU A 68 -0.33 16.36 -5.37
CA GLU A 68 -1.66 16.84 -5.77
C GLU A 68 -2.63 15.65 -5.76
N VAL A 69 -3.76 15.82 -5.09
CA VAL A 69 -4.81 14.81 -4.98
C VAL A 69 -6.06 15.32 -5.64
N SER A 70 -6.61 14.55 -6.56
CA SER A 70 -7.94 14.81 -7.14
C SER A 70 -8.80 13.56 -7.01
N ALA A 71 -10.07 13.74 -6.63
CA ALA A 71 -11.04 12.66 -6.57
C ALA A 71 -12.40 13.12 -7.10
N TYR A 72 -13.11 12.21 -7.73
CA TYR A 72 -14.45 12.43 -8.27
C TYR A 72 -15.30 11.17 -8.13
N ASP A 73 -16.61 11.34 -8.06
CA ASP A 73 -17.53 10.20 -7.97
C ASP A 73 -17.38 9.33 -9.21
N SER A 74 -17.10 8.05 -9.02
CA SER A 74 -16.93 7.11 -10.14
C SER A 74 -18.23 6.81 -10.89
N LYS A 75 -19.39 7.18 -10.32
CA LYS A 75 -20.70 7.03 -10.95
C LYS A 75 -21.08 8.21 -11.84
N ASP A 76 -20.43 9.35 -11.63
CA ASP A 76 -20.65 10.55 -12.44
C ASP A 76 -19.30 11.12 -12.93
N PRO A 77 -18.78 10.61 -14.04
CA PRO A 77 -17.51 11.08 -14.60
C PRO A 77 -17.56 12.52 -15.12
N THR A 78 -18.76 13.12 -15.21
CA THR A 78 -18.96 14.53 -15.60
C THR A 78 -19.02 15.44 -14.38
N ALA A 79 -19.09 14.88 -13.16
CA ALA A 79 -19.10 15.65 -11.94
C ALA A 79 -17.80 16.46 -11.80
N SER A 80 -17.94 17.65 -11.28
CA SER A 80 -16.78 18.43 -10.80
C SER A 80 -16.00 17.64 -9.76
N TYR A 81 -14.69 17.89 -9.65
CA TYR A 81 -13.86 17.27 -8.61
C TYR A 81 -14.55 17.41 -7.25
N ILE A 82 -14.71 16.29 -6.55
CA ILE A 82 -15.17 16.28 -5.16
C ILE A 82 -14.03 16.73 -4.25
N VAL A 83 -12.79 16.35 -4.62
CA VAL A 83 -11.57 16.78 -3.95
C VAL A 83 -10.58 17.24 -5.01
N GLN A 84 -10.02 18.42 -4.79
CA GLN A 84 -8.80 18.87 -5.44
C GLN A 84 -8.00 19.60 -4.37
N ALA A 85 -6.88 19.03 -3.97
CA ALA A 85 -6.08 19.57 -2.88
C ALA A 85 -4.59 19.27 -3.08
N ASP A 86 -3.77 20.25 -2.72
CA ASP A 86 -2.35 20.05 -2.52
C ASP A 86 -2.15 19.45 -1.12
N CYS A 87 -1.41 18.37 -1.06
CA CYS A 87 -1.19 17.62 0.16
C CYS A 87 0.29 17.41 0.42
N PHE A 88 0.63 17.34 1.69
CA PHE A 88 1.86 16.68 2.12
C PHE A 88 1.60 15.20 2.32
N TYR A 89 2.59 14.38 1.98
CA TYR A 89 2.53 12.96 2.28
C TYR A 89 3.78 12.49 3.03
N THR A 90 3.63 11.42 3.79
CA THR A 90 4.76 10.71 4.38
C THR A 90 4.63 9.21 4.15
N ILE A 91 5.79 8.56 4.10
CA ILE A 91 5.87 7.11 4.04
C ILE A 91 6.77 6.64 5.17
N THR A 92 6.25 5.75 6.00
CA THR A 92 7.00 5.08 7.05
C THR A 92 6.76 3.58 6.92
N ASP A 93 7.79 2.82 6.51
CA ASP A 93 7.68 1.42 6.15
C ASP A 93 6.64 1.17 5.04
N ARG A 94 5.45 0.73 5.43
CA ARG A 94 4.31 0.46 4.55
C ARG A 94 3.12 1.38 4.81
N ILE A 95 3.30 2.40 5.62
CA ILE A 95 2.23 3.35 5.96
C ILE A 95 2.41 4.61 5.13
N PHE A 96 1.41 4.92 4.35
CA PHE A 96 1.27 6.15 3.58
C PHE A 96 0.25 7.04 4.28
N THR A 97 0.61 8.30 4.54
CA THR A 97 -0.29 9.27 5.13
C THR A 97 -0.41 10.50 4.24
N LEU A 98 -1.57 11.13 4.27
CA LEU A 98 -1.87 12.37 3.57
C LEU A 98 -2.29 13.43 4.57
N LYS A 99 -1.83 14.66 4.35
CA LYS A 99 -2.25 15.85 5.09
C LYS A 99 -2.39 17.00 4.10
N THR A 100 -3.54 17.67 4.10
CA THR A 100 -3.74 18.86 3.26
C THR A 100 -2.79 19.97 3.65
N GLN A 101 -2.40 20.78 2.69
CA GLN A 101 -1.70 22.05 2.94
C GLN A 101 -2.72 23.09 3.43
N GLY A 102 -2.36 23.78 4.53
CA GLY A 102 -3.25 24.76 5.18
C GLY A 102 -4.33 24.15 6.05
N ASP A 103 -5.35 24.94 6.36
CA ASP A 103 -6.45 24.59 7.28
C ASP A 103 -7.59 23.81 6.59
N ARG A 104 -7.38 23.36 5.35
CA ARG A 104 -8.39 22.58 4.63
C ARG A 104 -8.38 21.14 5.12
N GLU A 105 -9.54 20.63 5.45
CA GLU A 105 -9.73 19.21 5.71
C GLU A 105 -9.79 18.43 4.38
N LEU A 106 -9.24 17.23 4.39
CA LEU A 106 -9.48 16.29 3.29
C LEU A 106 -10.98 15.97 3.25
N HIS A 107 -11.53 15.97 2.04
CA HIS A 107 -12.93 15.59 1.85
C HIS A 107 -13.21 14.20 2.46
N PRO A 108 -14.42 13.90 2.97
CA PRO A 108 -14.77 12.61 3.55
C PRO A 108 -14.39 11.38 2.73
N SER A 109 -14.30 11.50 1.40
CA SER A 109 -13.80 10.43 0.53
C SER A 109 -12.31 10.11 0.74
N MET A 110 -11.53 11.06 1.28
CA MET A 110 -10.09 10.93 1.54
C MET A 110 -9.77 11.17 3.02
N ASP A 111 -10.74 10.97 3.91
CA ASP A 111 -10.65 11.21 5.36
C ASP A 111 -9.71 10.23 6.09
N GLN A 112 -9.14 9.30 5.38
CA GLN A 112 -8.25 8.29 5.95
C GLN A 112 -6.86 8.89 6.13
N ASN A 113 -6.41 8.98 7.36
CA ASN A 113 -5.10 9.56 7.68
C ASN A 113 -3.93 8.61 7.45
N ALA A 114 -4.18 7.29 7.48
CA ALA A 114 -3.15 6.26 7.35
C ALA A 114 -3.62 5.13 6.43
N TRP A 115 -2.83 4.88 5.41
CA TRP A 115 -3.05 3.85 4.41
C TRP A 115 -1.96 2.79 4.50
N TYR A 116 -2.31 1.56 4.77
CA TYR A 116 -1.38 0.45 4.88
C TYR A 116 -1.20 -0.22 3.52
N LEU A 117 0.01 -0.25 3.01
CA LEU A 117 0.34 -0.97 1.78
C LEU A 117 0.14 -2.48 2.00
N ILE A 118 -0.76 -3.07 1.22
CA ILE A 118 -1.06 -4.52 1.28
C ILE A 118 -0.60 -5.27 0.03
N ARG A 119 -0.35 -4.55 -1.07
CA ARG A 119 0.19 -5.11 -2.32
C ARG A 119 1.03 -4.07 -3.06
N LYS A 120 2.18 -4.50 -3.58
CA LYS A 120 3.08 -3.68 -4.39
C LYS A 120 3.57 -4.46 -5.60
N GLU A 121 3.40 -3.87 -6.76
CA GLU A 121 3.97 -4.31 -8.03
C GLU A 121 4.57 -3.08 -8.75
N PRO A 122 5.37 -3.22 -9.80
CA PRO A 122 6.03 -2.08 -10.45
C PRO A 122 5.09 -0.96 -10.90
N SER A 123 3.85 -1.31 -11.27
CA SER A 123 2.82 -0.37 -11.74
C SER A 123 1.53 -0.43 -10.94
N LEU A 124 1.51 -1.11 -9.79
CA LEU A 124 0.32 -1.28 -8.96
C LEU A 124 0.67 -1.13 -7.48
N LEU A 125 -0.07 -0.25 -6.80
CA LEU A 125 -0.06 -0.14 -5.35
C LEU A 125 -1.49 -0.34 -4.83
N VAL A 126 -1.64 -1.14 -3.79
CA VAL A 126 -2.92 -1.33 -3.11
C VAL A 126 -2.73 -1.04 -1.63
N PHE A 127 -3.52 -0.12 -1.13
CA PHE A 127 -3.52 0.26 0.27
C PHE A 127 -4.87 -0.05 0.90
N GLN A 128 -4.86 -0.27 2.19
CA GLN A 128 -6.05 -0.45 3.00
C GLN A 128 -6.00 0.50 4.21
N ALA A 129 -7.14 1.06 4.54
CA ALA A 129 -7.31 1.86 5.75
C ALA A 129 -8.45 1.32 6.60
N ASN A 130 -8.34 1.51 7.92
CA ASN A 130 -9.35 1.11 8.91
C ASN A 130 -9.81 -0.36 8.80
N ALA A 131 -8.90 -1.28 8.52
CA ALA A 131 -9.20 -2.71 8.46
C ALA A 131 -9.95 -3.16 9.72
N GLY A 132 -11.03 -3.91 9.53
CA GLY A 132 -11.88 -4.40 10.61
C GLY A 132 -12.96 -3.42 11.11
N ASN A 133 -13.00 -2.19 10.61
CA ASN A 133 -14.10 -1.27 10.87
C ASN A 133 -15.03 -1.24 9.64
N PRO A 134 -16.21 -1.91 9.67
CA PRO A 134 -17.05 -2.09 8.49
C PRO A 134 -17.55 -0.77 7.89
N ASP A 135 -17.67 0.28 8.70
CA ASP A 135 -18.16 1.58 8.24
C ASP A 135 -17.07 2.46 7.64
N ARG A 136 -15.81 2.23 8.01
CA ARG A 136 -14.68 3.08 7.61
C ARG A 136 -13.61 2.35 6.79
N GLU A 137 -13.69 1.03 6.72
CA GLU A 137 -12.74 0.23 5.94
C GLU A 137 -12.78 0.64 4.48
N ALA A 138 -11.62 0.96 3.93
CA ALA A 138 -11.48 1.40 2.56
C ALA A 138 -10.25 0.80 1.89
N THR A 139 -10.33 0.61 0.58
CA THR A 139 -9.23 0.15 -0.26
C THR A 139 -8.92 1.23 -1.31
N LEU A 140 -7.66 1.63 -1.39
CA LEU A 140 -7.14 2.52 -2.42
C LEU A 140 -6.26 1.71 -3.37
N THR A 141 -6.70 1.56 -4.60
CA THR A 141 -5.95 0.87 -5.66
C THR A 141 -5.40 1.90 -6.64
N LEU A 142 -4.09 1.94 -6.80
CA LEU A 142 -3.40 2.89 -7.67
C LEU A 142 -2.64 2.16 -8.77
N ARG A 143 -2.77 2.65 -10.00
CA ARG A 143 -1.99 2.21 -11.16
C ARG A 143 -1.13 3.34 -11.68
N LYS A 144 0.15 3.06 -11.87
CA LYS A 144 1.09 4.05 -12.39
C LYS A 144 0.69 4.44 -13.81
N LYS A 145 0.62 5.73 -14.07
CA LYS A 145 0.44 6.28 -15.41
C LYS A 145 1.81 6.30 -16.10
N LEU A 146 1.89 5.72 -17.27
CA LEU A 146 3.09 5.73 -18.12
C LEU A 146 3.28 7.09 -18.79
#